data_81bf75537eda0bad7a636e9baf92025a
#
_entry.id   81bf75537eda0bad7a636e9baf92025a
#
_cell.length_a   1.000
_cell.length_b   1.000
_cell.length_c   1.000
_cell.angle_alpha   90.00
_cell.angle_beta   90.00
_cell.angle_gamma   90.00
#
_symmetry.space_group_name_H-M   'P 1'
#
loop_
_entity.id
_entity.type
_entity.pdbx_description
1 polymer ?
#
loop_
_entity_poly.entity_id
_entity_poly.type
_entity_poly.pdbx_seq_one_letter_code
_entity_poly.pdbx_strand_id
1 'polypeptide(L)'
;MRILALTWKHPLDHTAGGAERYLVEVCRRWVSAGHEVTIFGPRRPAHLELTEDKLGLGLPYVGHGSRLGVFSAARSYLRANGHLYDRVLETVSTRPFAAHRIVGDKAVALYHQTAEEVWSLEYPLPIALLGRHFLEPRWVGQMRTAHVVANSVSTAVAVQRFGVNCLGVVPPGCDAPETLPARSAPGDPPKLLWIGRLVRTKRPDDALAALALVRNRIPAATLDLVGGGYLKSGLTAKRQPGVTIHGSVPEPEKRSLLARTDLLLLPGTREGWGIVAMEAAAFGVPVVAYNVAGLRDAVVDGVTGVLVPPNAQSLAAAAYQVLSDPPTWLRLSVAARERALTFSWDRCAQDLLRCLMLMPCKPTSQLTTSRPRMPRVTMAALPERMVMSQHPPSRSPGLSPWAQPTEPLGSIHSGRIGSG
;
A
#
# COMPACT_ATOMS: atom_id res chain seq x y z
N MET A 1 -4.68 -29.15 -11.43
CA MET A 1 -3.26 -28.87 -11.77
C MET A 1 -2.43 -28.90 -10.51
N ARG A 2 -1.17 -29.33 -10.63
CA ARG A 2 -0.18 -29.24 -9.57
C ARG A 2 0.62 -27.94 -9.72
N ILE A 3 0.48 -27.04 -8.76
CA ILE A 3 1.07 -25.69 -8.78
C ILE A 3 2.10 -25.57 -7.67
N LEU A 4 3.32 -25.13 -8.00
CA LEU A 4 4.34 -24.75 -7.02
C LEU A 4 4.38 -23.22 -6.89
N ALA A 5 4.23 -22.70 -5.67
CA ALA A 5 4.31 -21.28 -5.37
C ALA A 5 5.58 -20.96 -4.56
N LEU A 6 6.48 -20.15 -5.11
CA LEU A 6 7.74 -19.78 -4.47
C LEU A 6 7.61 -18.45 -3.74
N THR A 7 8.03 -18.43 -2.49
CA THR A 7 8.09 -17.19 -1.68
C THR A 7 9.43 -17.06 -0.98
N TRP A 8 9.94 -15.83 -0.88
CA TRP A 8 11.20 -15.55 -0.19
C TRP A 8 11.04 -15.32 1.32
N LYS A 9 9.80 -15.22 1.79
CA LYS A 9 9.45 -15.01 3.19
C LYS A 9 8.34 -16.00 3.59
N HIS A 10 8.44 -16.54 4.79
CA HIS A 10 7.39 -17.41 5.31
C HIS A 10 6.11 -16.60 5.53
N PRO A 11 4.93 -17.06 5.07
CA PRO A 11 3.67 -16.30 5.21
C PRO A 11 3.27 -15.97 6.65
N LEU A 12 3.66 -16.81 7.62
CA LEU A 12 3.42 -16.58 9.06
C LEU A 12 4.59 -15.89 9.77
N ASP A 13 5.59 -15.39 9.05
CA ASP A 13 6.64 -14.59 9.66
C ASP A 13 6.06 -13.27 10.19
N HIS A 14 6.50 -12.86 11.40
CA HIS A 14 6.03 -11.60 12.03
C HIS A 14 6.28 -10.34 11.17
N THR A 15 7.15 -10.45 10.16
CA THR A 15 7.42 -9.39 9.17
C THR A 15 6.70 -9.63 7.85
N ALA A 16 5.81 -10.65 7.75
CA ALA A 16 4.99 -10.87 6.56
C ALA A 16 4.11 -9.65 6.27
N GLY A 17 3.85 -9.41 5.01
CA GLY A 17 3.12 -8.22 4.57
C GLY A 17 2.14 -8.53 3.44
N GLY A 18 1.83 -7.51 2.64
CA GLY A 18 0.85 -7.62 1.57
C GLY A 18 1.18 -8.66 0.50
N ALA A 19 2.48 -8.88 0.20
CA ALA A 19 2.89 -9.88 -0.80
C ALA A 19 2.59 -11.32 -0.32
N GLU A 20 2.90 -11.61 0.94
CA GLU A 20 2.63 -12.90 1.55
C GLU A 20 1.13 -13.14 1.70
N ARG A 21 0.35 -12.12 2.10
CA ARG A 21 -1.11 -12.20 2.13
C ARG A 21 -1.68 -12.47 0.75
N TYR A 22 -1.22 -11.77 -0.27
CA TYR A 22 -1.63 -12.01 -1.66
C TYR A 22 -1.43 -13.47 -2.05
N LEU A 23 -0.24 -14.01 -1.80
CA LEU A 23 0.08 -15.39 -2.12
C LEU A 23 -0.88 -16.37 -1.42
N VAL A 24 -1.07 -16.21 -0.11
CA VAL A 24 -1.95 -17.11 0.68
C VAL A 24 -3.38 -17.04 0.20
N GLU A 25 -3.93 -15.87 -0.03
CA GLU A 25 -5.32 -15.68 -0.46
C GLU A 25 -5.59 -16.31 -1.84
N VAL A 26 -4.62 -16.21 -2.73
CA VAL A 26 -4.70 -16.83 -4.06
C VAL A 26 -4.57 -18.36 -3.97
N CYS A 27 -3.58 -18.86 -3.22
CA CYS A 27 -3.37 -20.30 -3.05
C CYS A 27 -4.60 -20.99 -2.44
N ARG A 28 -5.22 -20.36 -1.43
CA ARG A 28 -6.48 -20.87 -0.84
C ARG A 28 -7.55 -21.10 -1.89
N ARG A 29 -7.78 -20.11 -2.73
CA ARG A 29 -8.82 -20.18 -3.75
C ARG A 29 -8.53 -21.21 -4.82
N TRP A 30 -7.26 -21.37 -5.16
CA TRP A 30 -6.86 -22.42 -6.09
C TRP A 30 -7.09 -23.82 -5.50
N VAL A 31 -6.80 -24.03 -4.20
CA VAL A 31 -7.12 -25.31 -3.53
C VAL A 31 -8.63 -25.53 -3.50
N SER A 32 -9.40 -24.52 -3.12
CA SER A 32 -10.88 -24.59 -3.14
C SER A 32 -11.44 -24.86 -4.54
N ALA A 33 -10.72 -24.49 -5.60
CA ALA A 33 -11.06 -24.78 -6.98
C ALA A 33 -10.55 -26.15 -7.48
N GLY A 34 -10.00 -27.00 -6.59
CA GLY A 34 -9.55 -28.37 -6.91
C GLY A 34 -8.13 -28.44 -7.51
N HIS A 35 -7.29 -27.42 -7.31
CA HIS A 35 -5.88 -27.49 -7.67
C HIS A 35 -5.02 -27.99 -6.50
N GLU A 36 -3.98 -28.74 -6.80
CA GLU A 36 -2.96 -29.13 -5.82
C GLU A 36 -1.90 -28.03 -5.74
N VAL A 37 -1.79 -27.35 -4.61
CA VAL A 37 -0.85 -26.23 -4.45
C VAL A 37 0.19 -26.56 -3.37
N THR A 38 1.47 -26.41 -3.71
CA THR A 38 2.57 -26.53 -2.76
C THR A 38 3.26 -25.17 -2.65
N ILE A 39 3.48 -24.67 -1.42
CA ILE A 39 4.26 -23.46 -1.18
C ILE A 39 5.69 -23.87 -0.82
N PHE A 40 6.67 -23.30 -1.52
CA PHE A 40 8.10 -23.41 -1.20
C PHE A 40 8.62 -22.06 -0.69
N GLY A 41 9.31 -22.07 0.45
CA GLY A 41 9.87 -20.85 1.04
C GLY A 41 10.96 -21.12 2.06
N PRO A 42 11.35 -20.09 2.85
CA PRO A 42 12.29 -20.26 3.94
C PRO A 42 11.79 -21.24 4.99
N ARG A 43 12.69 -21.88 5.71
CA ARG A 43 12.31 -22.72 6.85
C ARG A 43 11.44 -21.93 7.83
N ARG A 44 10.44 -22.60 8.39
CA ARG A 44 9.55 -22.01 9.40
C ARG A 44 10.36 -21.40 10.55
N PRO A 45 10.02 -20.19 11.05
CA PRO A 45 10.63 -19.64 12.25
C PRO A 45 10.40 -20.55 13.47
N ALA A 46 11.44 -20.78 14.27
CA ALA A 46 11.42 -21.74 15.38
C ALA A 46 10.38 -21.42 16.48
N HIS A 47 10.01 -20.14 16.64
CA HIS A 47 9.00 -19.71 17.63
C HIS A 47 7.55 -20.00 17.22
N LEU A 48 7.35 -20.48 16.02
CA LEU A 48 6.04 -20.92 15.57
C LEU A 48 5.90 -22.42 15.84
N GLU A 49 5.57 -22.79 17.06
CA GLU A 49 5.05 -24.12 17.37
C GLU A 49 3.72 -24.31 16.64
N LEU A 50 3.72 -25.08 15.58
CA LEU A 50 2.53 -25.27 14.78
C LEU A 50 2.30 -26.72 14.44
N THR A 51 1.15 -27.17 14.79
CA THR A 51 0.39 -28.14 14.01
C THR A 51 0.29 -27.62 12.56
N GLU A 52 0.47 -28.49 11.59
CA GLU A 52 0.61 -28.19 10.14
C GLU A 52 -0.49 -27.30 9.53
N ASP A 53 -1.55 -27.03 10.28
CA ASP A 53 -2.79 -26.41 9.82
C ASP A 53 -2.99 -24.93 10.20
N LYS A 54 -2.00 -24.21 10.75
CA LYS A 54 -2.17 -22.79 11.10
C LYS A 54 -2.08 -21.83 9.93
N LEU A 55 -1.66 -22.27 8.74
CA LEU A 55 -1.98 -21.56 7.51
C LEU A 55 -3.48 -21.73 7.19
N GLY A 56 -4.18 -22.64 7.92
CA GLY A 56 -5.61 -22.88 7.75
C GLY A 56 -5.96 -23.41 6.36
N LEU A 57 -5.07 -24.19 5.71
CA LEU A 57 -5.14 -24.41 4.27
C LEU A 57 -4.98 -25.86 3.85
N GLY A 58 -4.51 -26.73 4.71
CA GLY A 58 -4.03 -28.03 4.23
C GLY A 58 -2.98 -27.90 3.12
N LEU A 59 -2.31 -26.73 3.01
CA LEU A 59 -1.33 -26.49 1.96
C LEU A 59 0.01 -27.09 2.34
N PRO A 60 0.56 -28.05 1.56
CA PRO A 60 1.91 -28.51 1.73
C PRO A 60 2.90 -27.35 1.66
N TYR A 61 3.69 -27.18 2.74
CA TYR A 61 4.76 -26.20 2.81
C TYR A 61 6.12 -26.89 2.86
N VAL A 62 6.96 -26.62 1.86
CA VAL A 62 8.34 -27.10 1.79
C VAL A 62 9.29 -26.00 2.29
N GLY A 63 9.73 -26.12 3.53
CA GLY A 63 10.63 -25.15 4.15
C GLY A 63 12.10 -25.48 3.93
N HIS A 64 12.85 -24.60 3.28
CA HIS A 64 14.27 -24.82 3.02
C HIS A 64 15.13 -23.56 3.27
N GLY A 65 16.23 -23.76 4.03
CA GLY A 65 17.27 -22.74 4.18
C GLY A 65 16.86 -21.51 5.01
N SER A 66 17.76 -20.54 5.04
CA SER A 66 17.54 -19.20 5.60
C SER A 66 16.88 -18.29 4.56
N ARG A 67 16.50 -17.07 4.96
CA ARG A 67 15.99 -16.04 4.02
C ARG A 67 16.96 -15.72 2.87
N LEU A 68 18.27 -15.81 3.09
CA LEU A 68 19.29 -15.63 2.04
C LEU A 68 19.51 -16.91 1.22
N GLY A 69 19.46 -18.07 1.87
CA GLY A 69 19.67 -19.38 1.25
C GLY A 69 18.47 -19.87 0.42
N VAL A 70 17.27 -19.33 0.62
CA VAL A 70 16.04 -19.79 -0.04
C VAL A 70 16.14 -19.75 -1.57
N PHE A 71 16.83 -18.79 -2.14
CA PHE A 71 17.00 -18.66 -3.60
C PHE A 71 17.83 -19.79 -4.22
N SER A 72 18.90 -20.23 -3.54
CA SER A 72 19.70 -21.37 -3.97
C SER A 72 18.95 -22.68 -3.74
N ALA A 73 18.30 -22.82 -2.58
CA ALA A 73 17.49 -23.98 -2.25
C ALA A 73 16.33 -24.18 -3.23
N ALA A 74 15.62 -23.09 -3.61
CA ALA A 74 14.55 -23.13 -4.60
C ALA A 74 15.07 -23.60 -5.97
N ARG A 75 16.25 -23.14 -6.40
CA ARG A 75 16.85 -23.60 -7.66
C ARG A 75 17.19 -25.09 -7.64
N SER A 76 17.75 -25.59 -6.52
CA SER A 76 18.02 -27.03 -6.35
C SER A 76 16.72 -27.83 -6.33
N TYR A 77 15.71 -27.36 -5.61
CA TYR A 77 14.41 -27.99 -5.54
C TYR A 77 13.73 -28.06 -6.92
N LEU A 78 13.74 -26.95 -7.69
CA LEU A 78 13.17 -26.90 -9.04
C LEU A 78 13.87 -27.84 -10.01
N ARG A 79 15.21 -27.98 -9.92
CA ARG A 79 15.93 -28.95 -10.77
C ARG A 79 15.53 -30.40 -10.46
N ALA A 80 15.35 -30.73 -9.18
CA ALA A 80 14.99 -32.06 -8.76
C ALA A 80 13.49 -32.39 -8.97
N ASN A 81 12.61 -31.43 -8.70
CA ASN A 81 11.16 -31.67 -8.56
C ASN A 81 10.29 -30.86 -9.53
N GLY A 82 10.86 -29.93 -10.32
CA GLY A 82 10.09 -29.05 -11.20
C GLY A 82 9.26 -29.79 -12.26
N HIS A 83 9.66 -31.02 -12.63
CA HIS A 83 8.90 -31.87 -13.53
C HIS A 83 7.57 -32.37 -12.93
N LEU A 84 7.45 -32.39 -11.61
CA LEU A 84 6.25 -32.83 -10.89
C LEU A 84 5.11 -31.79 -10.92
N TYR A 85 5.42 -30.54 -11.28
CA TYR A 85 4.47 -29.44 -11.30
C TYR A 85 4.07 -29.05 -12.71
N ASP A 86 2.79 -28.75 -12.89
CA ASP A 86 2.25 -28.25 -14.17
C ASP A 86 2.61 -26.77 -14.36
N ARG A 87 2.62 -26.00 -13.28
CA ARG A 87 2.92 -24.56 -13.25
C ARG A 87 3.73 -24.16 -12.01
N VAL A 88 4.52 -23.10 -12.15
CA VAL A 88 5.32 -22.51 -11.07
C VAL A 88 5.02 -21.02 -10.98
N LEU A 89 4.54 -20.56 -9.86
CA LEU A 89 4.40 -19.14 -9.53
C LEU A 89 5.59 -18.72 -8.67
N GLU A 90 6.35 -17.70 -9.07
CA GLU A 90 7.32 -17.06 -8.18
C GLU A 90 6.84 -15.67 -7.76
N THR A 91 6.82 -15.37 -6.45
CA THR A 91 6.53 -14.03 -5.95
C THR A 91 7.80 -13.20 -5.83
N VAL A 92 7.79 -11.99 -6.41
CA VAL A 92 8.97 -11.14 -6.49
C VAL A 92 8.69 -9.79 -5.86
N SER A 93 9.42 -9.45 -4.79
CA SER A 93 9.39 -8.11 -4.18
C SER A 93 10.64 -7.29 -4.48
N THR A 94 11.77 -7.95 -4.77
CA THR A 94 13.04 -7.30 -5.15
C THR A 94 13.88 -8.28 -5.97
N ARG A 95 14.33 -9.38 -5.36
CA ARG A 95 15.16 -10.42 -6.01
C ARG A 95 14.27 -11.56 -6.50
N PRO A 96 14.28 -11.92 -7.80
CA PRO A 96 13.53 -13.06 -8.33
C PRO A 96 14.27 -14.38 -8.05
N PHE A 97 13.52 -15.47 -8.04
CA PHE A 97 14.04 -16.83 -8.06
C PHE A 97 14.59 -17.20 -9.45
N ALA A 98 14.07 -16.55 -10.49
CA ALA A 98 14.35 -16.82 -11.90
C ALA A 98 14.00 -18.27 -12.29
N ALA A 99 12.83 -18.74 -11.85
CA ALA A 99 12.34 -20.10 -12.07
C ALA A 99 12.23 -20.46 -13.57
N HIS A 100 11.90 -19.48 -14.43
CA HIS A 100 11.83 -19.66 -15.89
C HIS A 100 13.12 -20.21 -16.51
N ARG A 101 14.27 -19.98 -15.91
CA ARG A 101 15.56 -20.53 -16.39
C ARG A 101 15.74 -22.03 -16.13
N ILE A 102 14.86 -22.62 -15.32
CA ILE A 102 14.92 -24.03 -14.92
C ILE A 102 13.75 -24.80 -15.49
N VAL A 103 12.54 -24.25 -15.38
CA VAL A 103 11.30 -24.94 -15.79
C VAL A 103 10.64 -24.31 -17.03
N GLY A 104 11.31 -23.35 -17.67
CA GLY A 104 10.83 -22.73 -18.92
C GLY A 104 9.50 -22.01 -18.74
N ASP A 105 8.63 -22.18 -19.73
CA ASP A 105 7.31 -21.52 -19.83
C ASP A 105 6.30 -21.96 -18.75
N LYS A 106 6.65 -22.98 -17.94
CA LYS A 106 5.84 -23.32 -16.77
C LYS A 106 5.85 -22.24 -15.70
N ALA A 107 6.88 -21.36 -15.68
CA ALA A 107 7.08 -20.36 -14.67
C ALA A 107 6.43 -19.01 -15.01
N VAL A 108 5.69 -18.45 -14.07
CA VAL A 108 5.18 -17.07 -14.10
C VAL A 108 5.67 -16.35 -12.86
N ALA A 109 6.17 -15.12 -13.03
CA ALA A 109 6.64 -14.28 -11.95
C ALA A 109 5.60 -13.20 -11.62
N LEU A 110 5.12 -13.16 -10.39
CA LEU A 110 4.28 -12.09 -9.86
C LEU A 110 5.15 -11.04 -9.19
N TYR A 111 5.31 -9.90 -9.83
CA TYR A 111 6.01 -8.76 -9.27
C TYR A 111 5.11 -7.92 -8.37
N HIS A 112 5.53 -7.75 -7.12
CA HIS A 112 4.84 -6.91 -6.15
C HIS A 112 5.35 -5.46 -6.17
N GLN A 113 6.65 -5.25 -6.38
CA GLN A 113 7.26 -3.92 -6.53
C GLN A 113 8.74 -4.04 -6.94
N THR A 114 9.31 -2.93 -7.42
CA THR A 114 10.76 -2.68 -7.47
C THR A 114 11.20 -1.97 -6.20
N ALA A 115 12.47 -2.07 -5.82
CA ALA A 115 12.94 -1.47 -4.56
C ALA A 115 13.23 0.03 -4.71
N GLU A 116 13.90 0.44 -5.80
CA GLU A 116 14.23 1.85 -6.12
C GLU A 116 14.67 2.69 -4.88
N GLU A 117 13.78 3.59 -4.38
CA GLU A 117 14.08 4.45 -3.23
C GLU A 117 14.24 3.67 -1.91
N VAL A 118 13.71 2.46 -1.81
CA VAL A 118 13.82 1.60 -0.63
C VAL A 118 15.30 1.34 -0.29
N TRP A 119 16.17 1.21 -1.31
CA TRP A 119 17.59 1.03 -1.09
C TRP A 119 18.20 2.16 -0.24
N SER A 120 17.91 3.40 -0.59
CA SER A 120 18.48 4.57 0.11
C SER A 120 17.90 4.78 1.50
N LEU A 121 16.67 4.32 1.75
CA LEU A 121 15.99 4.52 3.02
C LEU A 121 16.30 3.43 4.05
N GLU A 122 16.50 2.19 3.59
CA GLU A 122 16.61 1.03 4.48
C GLU A 122 18.05 0.53 4.64
N TYR A 123 19.00 0.94 3.77
CA TYR A 123 20.37 0.43 3.78
C TYR A 123 21.40 1.56 3.86
N PRO A 124 22.59 1.31 4.45
CA PRO A 124 23.72 2.23 4.40
C PRO A 124 24.11 2.59 2.97
N LEU A 125 24.64 3.80 2.76
CA LEU A 125 24.89 4.38 1.43
C LEU A 125 25.66 3.45 0.46
N PRO A 126 26.75 2.77 0.85
CA PRO A 126 27.47 1.87 -0.09
C PRO A 126 26.60 0.71 -0.58
N ILE A 127 25.81 0.11 0.34
CA ILE A 127 24.90 -0.99 0.01
C ILE A 127 23.73 -0.47 -0.83
N ALA A 128 23.23 0.71 -0.51
CA ALA A 128 22.14 1.35 -1.25
C ALA A 128 22.55 1.64 -2.71
N LEU A 129 23.74 2.19 -2.94
CA LEU A 129 24.25 2.45 -4.28
C LEU A 129 24.47 1.15 -5.06
N LEU A 130 25.11 0.14 -4.44
CA LEU A 130 25.30 -1.18 -5.05
C LEU A 130 23.94 -1.82 -5.39
N GLY A 131 23.00 -1.78 -4.47
CA GLY A 131 21.66 -2.35 -4.64
C GLY A 131 20.92 -1.69 -5.80
N ARG A 132 20.83 -0.35 -5.76
CA ARG A 132 20.06 0.44 -6.73
C ARG A 132 20.63 0.40 -8.14
N HIS A 133 21.96 0.51 -8.28
CA HIS A 133 22.59 0.72 -9.58
C HIS A 133 23.13 -0.57 -10.23
N PHE A 134 23.36 -1.63 -9.44
CA PHE A 134 23.94 -2.88 -9.96
C PHE A 134 23.05 -4.10 -9.69
N LEU A 135 22.64 -4.32 -8.45
CA LEU A 135 21.92 -5.56 -8.11
C LEU A 135 20.49 -5.55 -8.66
N GLU A 136 19.72 -4.51 -8.43
CA GLU A 136 18.33 -4.44 -8.88
C GLU A 136 18.22 -4.44 -10.41
N PRO A 137 18.96 -3.63 -11.19
CA PRO A 137 18.93 -3.71 -12.64
C PRO A 137 19.27 -5.10 -13.17
N ARG A 138 20.27 -5.78 -12.56
CA ARG A 138 20.64 -7.14 -12.93
C ARG A 138 19.54 -8.14 -12.58
N TRP A 139 18.94 -8.02 -11.39
CA TRP A 139 17.88 -8.93 -10.95
C TRP A 139 16.61 -8.78 -11.77
N VAL A 140 16.17 -7.55 -12.02
CA VAL A 140 14.98 -7.31 -12.83
C VAL A 140 15.27 -7.65 -14.30
N GLY A 141 16.41 -7.22 -14.83
CA GLY A 141 16.79 -7.46 -16.24
C GLY A 141 16.90 -8.94 -16.62
N GLN A 142 17.21 -9.86 -15.68
CA GLN A 142 17.21 -11.29 -15.98
C GLN A 142 15.82 -11.87 -16.24
N MET A 143 14.75 -11.10 -15.95
CA MET A 143 13.35 -11.51 -16.15
C MET A 143 12.80 -11.10 -17.53
N ARG A 144 13.63 -10.55 -18.43
CA ARG A 144 13.20 -10.11 -19.78
C ARG A 144 12.58 -11.21 -20.63
N THR A 145 13.00 -12.45 -20.41
CA THR A 145 12.48 -13.64 -21.11
C THR A 145 11.47 -14.43 -20.30
N ALA A 146 11.11 -13.95 -19.11
CA ALA A 146 10.14 -14.60 -18.25
C ALA A 146 8.72 -14.13 -18.54
N HIS A 147 7.75 -14.95 -18.25
CA HIS A 147 6.35 -14.53 -18.14
C HIS A 147 6.15 -13.78 -16.84
N VAL A 148 5.85 -12.48 -16.92
CA VAL A 148 5.74 -11.60 -15.76
C VAL A 148 4.33 -11.04 -15.66
N VAL A 149 3.78 -11.05 -14.46
CA VAL A 149 2.54 -10.38 -14.07
C VAL A 149 2.88 -9.36 -13.00
N ALA A 150 2.32 -8.16 -13.09
CA ALA A 150 2.47 -7.14 -12.06
C ALA A 150 1.22 -7.05 -11.19
N ASN A 151 1.38 -6.68 -9.91
CA ASN A 151 0.25 -6.45 -9.02
C ASN A 151 -0.36 -5.05 -9.18
N SER A 152 0.29 -4.14 -9.92
CA SER A 152 -0.17 -2.77 -10.16
C SER A 152 0.38 -2.22 -11.48
N VAL A 153 -0.26 -1.18 -12.00
CA VAL A 153 0.23 -0.44 -13.18
C VAL A 153 1.58 0.19 -12.90
N SER A 154 1.75 0.80 -11.72
CA SER A 154 3.03 1.38 -11.30
C SER A 154 4.15 0.33 -11.28
N THR A 155 3.87 -0.89 -10.82
CA THR A 155 4.85 -1.99 -10.83
C THR A 155 5.17 -2.44 -12.26
N ALA A 156 4.17 -2.55 -13.15
CA ALA A 156 4.39 -2.89 -14.54
C ALA A 156 5.28 -1.86 -15.26
N VAL A 157 5.00 -0.58 -15.07
CA VAL A 157 5.83 0.53 -15.59
C VAL A 157 7.26 0.48 -15.02
N ALA A 158 7.38 0.18 -13.73
CA ALA A 158 8.70 0.12 -13.09
C ALA A 158 9.57 -1.01 -13.65
N VAL A 159 9.05 -2.22 -13.86
CA VAL A 159 9.83 -3.33 -14.43
C VAL A 159 10.06 -3.14 -15.93
N GLN A 160 9.16 -2.47 -16.65
CA GLN A 160 9.33 -2.15 -18.07
C GLN A 160 10.58 -1.29 -18.35
N ARG A 161 10.96 -0.41 -17.41
CA ARG A 161 12.22 0.37 -17.50
C ARG A 161 13.46 -0.50 -17.63
N PHE A 162 13.40 -1.76 -17.19
CA PHE A 162 14.47 -2.75 -17.30
C PHE A 162 14.28 -3.68 -18.50
N GLY A 163 13.33 -3.40 -19.39
CA GLY A 163 13.02 -4.19 -20.58
C GLY A 163 12.18 -5.44 -20.29
N VAL A 164 11.47 -5.48 -19.16
CA VAL A 164 10.58 -6.59 -18.80
C VAL A 164 9.16 -6.22 -19.19
N ASN A 165 8.55 -7.04 -20.05
CA ASN A 165 7.15 -6.89 -20.45
C ASN A 165 6.25 -7.76 -19.56
N CYS A 166 5.17 -7.16 -19.07
CA CYS A 166 4.17 -7.88 -18.29
C CYS A 166 3.05 -8.45 -19.18
N LEU A 167 2.64 -9.68 -18.91
CA LEU A 167 1.46 -10.32 -19.52
C LEU A 167 0.17 -9.59 -19.14
N GLY A 168 0.16 -9.00 -17.94
CA GLY A 168 -0.99 -8.28 -17.41
C GLY A 168 -0.74 -7.70 -16.03
N VAL A 169 -1.75 -7.02 -15.52
CA VAL A 169 -1.78 -6.48 -14.16
C VAL A 169 -2.91 -7.18 -13.40
N VAL A 170 -2.57 -7.82 -12.29
CA VAL A 170 -3.52 -8.52 -11.42
C VAL A 170 -3.42 -7.91 -10.02
N PRO A 171 -4.26 -6.94 -9.70
CA PRO A 171 -4.26 -6.32 -8.38
C PRO A 171 -4.78 -7.28 -7.31
N PRO A 172 -4.33 -7.12 -6.04
CA PRO A 172 -4.86 -7.90 -4.94
C PRO A 172 -6.34 -7.60 -4.71
N GLY A 173 -7.05 -8.57 -4.15
CA GLY A 173 -8.39 -8.38 -3.64
C GLY A 173 -8.41 -7.72 -2.26
N CYS A 174 -9.60 -7.43 -1.78
CA CYS A 174 -9.85 -7.06 -0.38
C CYS A 174 -11.11 -7.75 0.13
N ASP A 175 -11.19 -7.89 1.47
CA ASP A 175 -12.34 -8.46 2.16
C ASP A 175 -13.19 -7.32 2.73
N ALA A 176 -14.31 -7.04 2.09
CA ALA A 176 -15.26 -6.05 2.56
C ALA A 176 -16.25 -6.67 3.56
N PRO A 177 -16.63 -5.96 4.63
CA PRO A 177 -17.74 -6.38 5.47
C PRO A 177 -19.06 -6.29 4.67
N GLU A 178 -19.96 -7.25 4.90
CA GLU A 178 -21.26 -7.27 4.21
C GLU A 178 -22.07 -6.02 4.52
N THR A 179 -22.07 -5.62 5.79
CA THR A 179 -22.79 -4.43 6.26
C THR A 179 -21.85 -3.49 7.01
N LEU A 180 -22.11 -2.21 6.90
CA LEU A 180 -21.47 -1.17 7.68
C LEU A 180 -22.54 -0.28 8.34
N PRO A 181 -22.29 0.24 9.55
CA PRO A 181 -23.10 1.31 10.10
C PRO A 181 -23.15 2.51 9.14
N ALA A 182 -24.34 3.07 8.96
CA ALA A 182 -24.47 4.30 8.19
C ALA A 182 -23.74 5.45 8.90
N ARG A 183 -22.88 6.14 8.17
CA ARG A 183 -22.14 7.31 8.66
C ARG A 183 -22.30 8.43 7.64
N SER A 184 -22.64 9.62 8.12
CA SER A 184 -22.82 10.82 7.29
C SER A 184 -21.69 11.83 7.45
N ALA A 185 -20.86 11.66 8.49
CA ALA A 185 -19.78 12.56 8.85
C ALA A 185 -18.66 11.82 9.59
N PRO A 186 -17.45 12.41 9.69
CA PRO A 186 -16.44 11.97 10.64
C PRO A 186 -16.96 11.98 12.07
N GLY A 187 -16.34 11.21 12.94
CA GLY A 187 -16.60 11.26 14.38
C GLY A 187 -16.16 12.58 15.01
N ASP A 188 -16.74 12.91 16.14
CA ASP A 188 -16.29 14.03 16.98
C ASP A 188 -15.96 13.50 18.38
N PRO A 189 -14.68 13.44 18.77
CA PRO A 189 -13.47 13.79 17.98
C PRO A 189 -13.13 12.78 16.88
N PRO A 190 -12.49 13.25 15.78
CA PRO A 190 -12.14 12.37 14.68
C PRO A 190 -10.95 11.46 15.01
N LYS A 191 -11.05 10.22 14.49
CA LYS A 191 -10.07 9.15 14.69
C LYS A 191 -9.32 8.87 13.40
N LEU A 192 -8.04 9.15 13.41
CA LEU A 192 -7.14 8.83 12.31
C LEU A 192 -6.49 7.47 12.56
N LEU A 193 -6.09 6.81 11.49
CA LEU A 193 -5.41 5.52 11.53
C LEU A 193 -4.20 5.53 10.59
N TRP A 194 -3.14 4.86 11.00
CA TRP A 194 -2.01 4.49 10.17
C TRP A 194 -1.76 2.99 10.34
N ILE A 195 -1.66 2.24 9.24
CA ILE A 195 -1.38 0.81 9.25
C ILE A 195 -0.19 0.52 8.36
N GLY A 196 0.82 -0.16 8.92
CA GLY A 196 1.99 -0.56 8.14
C GLY A 196 3.12 -1.11 9.01
N ARG A 197 4.20 -1.54 8.37
CA ARG A 197 5.42 -1.86 9.10
C ARG A 197 6.05 -0.56 9.62
N LEU A 198 6.40 -0.50 10.89
CA LEU A 198 7.09 0.63 11.50
C LEU A 198 8.56 0.65 11.06
N VAL A 199 8.78 1.05 9.80
CA VAL A 199 10.07 1.16 9.11
C VAL A 199 10.15 2.48 8.35
N ARG A 200 11.36 2.92 7.97
CA ARG A 200 11.58 4.24 7.34
C ARG A 200 10.78 4.43 6.05
N THR A 201 10.70 3.41 5.23
CA THR A 201 9.95 3.48 3.95
C THR A 201 8.45 3.70 4.11
N LYS A 202 7.88 3.42 5.28
CA LYS A 202 6.44 3.63 5.57
C LYS A 202 6.16 4.97 6.27
N ARG A 203 7.21 5.70 6.65
CA ARG A 203 7.18 7.07 7.19
C ARG A 203 6.14 7.28 8.30
N PRO A 204 6.13 6.46 9.37
CA PRO A 204 5.22 6.68 10.50
C PRO A 204 5.44 8.05 11.17
N ASP A 205 6.68 8.57 11.15
CA ASP A 205 7.00 9.90 11.68
C ASP A 205 6.22 11.02 10.96
N ASP A 206 5.97 10.90 9.64
CA ASP A 206 5.16 11.88 8.90
C ASP A 206 3.68 11.83 9.30
N ALA A 207 3.15 10.64 9.61
CA ALA A 207 1.79 10.51 10.14
C ALA A 207 1.66 11.18 11.53
N LEU A 208 2.68 11.02 12.38
CA LEU A 208 2.75 11.69 13.68
C LEU A 208 2.85 13.22 13.54
N ALA A 209 3.71 13.69 12.65
CA ALA A 209 3.85 15.12 12.36
C ALA A 209 2.54 15.71 11.78
N ALA A 210 1.88 14.96 10.90
CA ALA A 210 0.59 15.35 10.35
C ALA A 210 -0.48 15.45 11.43
N LEU A 211 -0.57 14.48 12.36
CA LEU A 211 -1.49 14.59 13.50
C LEU A 211 -1.21 15.85 14.33
N ALA A 212 0.05 16.14 14.67
CA ALA A 212 0.41 17.32 15.44
C ALA A 212 -0.11 18.61 14.77
N LEU A 213 0.03 18.71 13.44
CA LEU A 213 -0.48 19.85 12.66
C LEU A 213 -2.02 19.88 12.61
N VAL A 214 -2.68 18.74 12.46
CA VAL A 214 -4.16 18.63 12.49
C VAL A 214 -4.68 19.06 13.86
N ARG A 215 -4.03 18.70 14.96
CA ARG A 215 -4.43 19.04 16.32
C ARG A 215 -4.35 20.55 16.62
N ASN A 216 -3.62 21.34 15.86
CA ASN A 216 -3.65 22.80 15.97
C ASN A 216 -5.05 23.39 15.61
N ARG A 217 -5.85 22.64 14.85
CA ARG A 217 -7.20 23.02 14.41
C ARG A 217 -8.31 22.15 15.02
N ILE A 218 -8.00 20.87 15.28
CA ILE A 218 -8.91 19.89 15.90
C ILE A 218 -8.16 19.27 17.10
N PRO A 219 -8.09 19.93 18.26
CA PRO A 219 -7.25 19.53 19.40
C PRO A 219 -7.51 18.11 19.92
N ALA A 220 -8.75 17.63 19.81
CA ALA A 220 -9.17 16.31 20.26
C ALA A 220 -8.92 15.17 19.27
N ALA A 221 -8.43 15.45 18.05
CA ALA A 221 -8.11 14.42 17.06
C ALA A 221 -7.08 13.41 17.60
N THR A 222 -7.29 12.13 17.27
CA THR A 222 -6.44 11.01 17.71
C THR A 222 -5.88 10.23 16.52
N LEU A 223 -4.77 9.50 16.75
CA LEU A 223 -4.14 8.63 15.74
C LEU A 223 -3.78 7.29 16.36
N ASP A 224 -4.32 6.23 15.78
CA ASP A 224 -3.91 4.85 16.05
C ASP A 224 -2.80 4.44 15.06
N LEU A 225 -1.64 3.97 15.56
CA LEU A 225 -0.58 3.36 14.76
C LEU A 225 -0.61 1.83 14.94
N VAL A 226 -0.83 1.12 13.84
CA VAL A 226 -0.92 -0.34 13.81
C VAL A 226 0.21 -0.93 13.00
N GLY A 227 0.98 -1.82 13.61
CA GLY A 227 2.04 -2.59 12.98
C GLY A 227 3.31 -2.72 13.81
N GLY A 228 4.15 -3.64 13.42
CA GLY A 228 5.47 -3.89 14.02
C GLY A 228 6.61 -3.36 13.16
N GLY A 229 7.79 -3.25 13.73
CA GLY A 229 9.00 -2.84 13.02
C GLY A 229 10.04 -2.22 13.95
N TYR A 230 11.24 -2.01 13.42
CA TYR A 230 12.40 -1.55 14.21
C TYR A 230 12.27 -0.10 14.74
N LEU A 231 11.34 0.70 14.20
CA LEU A 231 11.07 2.05 14.71
C LEU A 231 10.12 2.06 15.92
N LYS A 232 9.47 0.93 16.26
CA LYS A 232 8.44 0.89 17.31
C LYS A 232 8.92 1.46 18.64
N SER A 233 10.08 1.01 19.14
CA SER A 233 10.61 1.45 20.44
C SER A 233 10.88 2.95 20.50
N GLY A 234 11.49 3.51 19.45
CA GLY A 234 11.77 4.94 19.36
C GLY A 234 10.50 5.80 19.27
N LEU A 235 9.48 5.33 18.55
CA LEU A 235 8.20 6.01 18.44
C LEU A 235 7.43 5.98 19.76
N THR A 236 7.42 4.83 20.46
CA THR A 236 6.77 4.68 21.77
C THR A 236 7.42 5.58 22.84
N ALA A 237 8.74 5.76 22.79
CA ALA A 237 9.45 6.61 23.72
C ALA A 237 9.09 8.11 23.57
N LYS A 238 8.67 8.56 22.39
CA LYS A 238 8.32 9.97 22.11
C LYS A 238 7.01 10.44 22.74
N ARG A 239 6.14 9.54 23.21
CA ARG A 239 4.83 9.81 23.87
C ARG A 239 4.13 11.08 23.37
N GLN A 240 3.54 11.01 22.19
CA GLN A 240 2.79 12.15 21.65
C GLN A 240 1.33 12.14 22.14
N PRO A 241 0.74 13.28 22.53
CA PRO A 241 -0.67 13.38 22.91
C PRO A 241 -1.60 12.93 21.77
N GLY A 242 -2.63 12.13 22.09
CA GLY A 242 -3.60 11.64 21.12
C GLY A 242 -3.10 10.50 20.22
N VAL A 243 -1.92 9.91 20.51
CA VAL A 243 -1.34 8.80 19.75
C VAL A 243 -1.40 7.51 20.55
N THR A 244 -1.89 6.45 19.92
CA THR A 244 -1.83 5.06 20.45
C THR A 244 -1.03 4.18 19.50
N ILE A 245 -0.01 3.48 20.00
CA ILE A 245 0.81 2.54 19.24
C ILE A 245 0.47 1.11 19.65
N HIS A 246 -0.33 0.43 18.84
CA HIS A 246 -0.81 -0.92 19.13
C HIS A 246 0.26 -2.01 18.91
N GLY A 247 1.20 -1.79 18.00
CA GLY A 247 2.05 -2.85 17.49
C GLY A 247 1.31 -3.70 16.47
N SER A 248 1.79 -4.94 16.26
CA SER A 248 1.09 -5.89 15.37
C SER A 248 -0.16 -6.41 16.07
N VAL A 249 -1.29 -6.32 15.41
CA VAL A 249 -2.61 -6.77 15.93
C VAL A 249 -3.15 -7.91 15.07
N PRO A 250 -3.98 -8.80 15.64
CA PRO A 250 -4.72 -9.81 14.89
C PRO A 250 -5.72 -9.18 13.90
N GLU A 251 -6.09 -9.93 12.86
CA GLU A 251 -7.02 -9.45 11.82
C GLU A 251 -8.36 -8.94 12.38
N PRO A 252 -9.03 -9.61 13.36
CA PRO A 252 -10.27 -9.10 13.94
C PRO A 252 -10.11 -7.73 14.60
N GLU A 253 -8.98 -7.50 15.30
CA GLU A 253 -8.70 -6.21 15.93
C GLU A 253 -8.42 -5.12 14.88
N LYS A 254 -7.66 -5.44 13.83
CA LYS A 254 -7.46 -4.52 12.70
C LYS A 254 -8.78 -4.11 12.07
N ARG A 255 -9.70 -5.06 11.85
CA ARG A 255 -11.04 -4.77 11.33
C ARG A 255 -11.85 -3.87 12.27
N SER A 256 -11.78 -4.12 13.58
CA SER A 256 -12.41 -3.26 14.59
C SER A 256 -11.86 -1.83 14.57
N LEU A 257 -10.53 -1.68 14.39
CA LEU A 257 -9.90 -0.37 14.24
C LEU A 257 -10.39 0.34 12.98
N LEU A 258 -10.41 -0.34 11.83
CA LEU A 258 -10.90 0.21 10.56
C LEU A 258 -12.36 0.66 10.67
N ALA A 259 -13.21 -0.13 11.33
CA ALA A 259 -14.65 0.18 11.49
C ALA A 259 -14.93 1.49 12.26
N ARG A 260 -14.01 1.90 13.15
CA ARG A 260 -14.13 3.13 13.95
C ARG A 260 -13.27 4.30 13.47
N THR A 261 -12.56 4.12 12.37
CA THR A 261 -11.65 5.12 11.79
C THR A 261 -12.42 6.09 10.91
N ASP A 262 -12.04 7.37 10.94
CA ASP A 262 -12.58 8.42 10.09
C ASP A 262 -11.70 8.71 8.88
N LEU A 263 -10.37 8.52 9.02
CA LEU A 263 -9.41 8.80 7.96
C LEU A 263 -8.18 7.93 8.10
N LEU A 264 -7.75 7.30 7.00
CA LEU A 264 -6.48 6.59 6.95
C LEU A 264 -5.37 7.49 6.39
N LEU A 265 -4.20 7.52 7.05
CA LEU A 265 -3.00 8.21 6.58
C LEU A 265 -1.98 7.20 6.04
N LEU A 266 -1.54 7.37 4.79
CA LEU A 266 -0.55 6.51 4.15
C LEU A 266 0.61 7.35 3.55
N PRO A 267 1.58 7.77 4.36
CA PRO A 267 2.74 8.54 3.92
C PRO A 267 3.89 7.67 3.38
N GLY A 268 3.63 6.42 3.01
CA GLY A 268 4.67 5.53 2.49
C GLY A 268 5.39 6.10 1.27
N THR A 269 6.71 5.94 1.20
CA THR A 269 7.52 6.41 0.06
C THR A 269 7.25 5.60 -1.21
N ARG A 270 6.88 4.34 -1.05
CA ARG A 270 6.61 3.41 -2.15
C ARG A 270 5.74 2.25 -1.66
N GLU A 271 4.81 1.84 -2.49
CA GLU A 271 3.97 0.66 -2.30
C GLU A 271 3.94 -0.19 -3.57
N GLY A 272 3.67 -1.48 -3.42
CA GLY A 272 3.40 -2.32 -4.58
C GLY A 272 2.01 -2.05 -5.16
N TRP A 273 1.01 -1.92 -4.27
CA TRP A 273 -0.37 -1.59 -4.61
C TRP A 273 -1.00 -0.65 -3.57
N GLY A 274 -0.86 -0.95 -2.29
CA GLY A 274 -1.57 -0.26 -1.21
C GLY A 274 -2.78 -1.07 -0.72
N ILE A 275 -2.56 -2.35 -0.39
CA ILE A 275 -3.63 -3.23 0.15
C ILE A 275 -4.35 -2.56 1.32
N VAL A 276 -3.62 -1.89 2.21
CA VAL A 276 -4.20 -1.20 3.37
C VAL A 276 -5.15 -0.07 2.95
N ALA A 277 -4.87 0.63 1.84
CA ALA A 277 -5.79 1.64 1.31
C ALA A 277 -7.12 1.01 0.89
N MET A 278 -7.05 -0.15 0.24
CA MET A 278 -8.26 -0.88 -0.17
C MET A 278 -9.00 -1.51 1.01
N GLU A 279 -8.27 -1.99 2.03
CA GLU A 279 -8.87 -2.45 3.28
C GLU A 279 -9.65 -1.32 3.96
N ALA A 280 -9.08 -0.13 4.07
CA ALA A 280 -9.78 1.04 4.62
C ALA A 280 -10.98 1.44 3.76
N ALA A 281 -10.80 1.49 2.43
CA ALA A 281 -11.86 1.77 1.49
C ALA A 281 -13.04 0.79 1.61
N ALA A 282 -12.78 -0.50 1.86
CA ALA A 282 -13.80 -1.51 2.10
C ALA A 282 -14.68 -1.21 3.35
N PHE A 283 -14.13 -0.49 4.32
CA PHE A 283 -14.85 0.03 5.49
C PHE A 283 -15.45 1.43 5.28
N GLY A 284 -15.37 1.97 4.04
CA GLY A 284 -15.82 3.33 3.76
C GLY A 284 -14.93 4.40 4.42
N VAL A 285 -13.67 4.08 4.73
CA VAL A 285 -12.72 5.02 5.31
C VAL A 285 -11.95 5.71 4.18
N PRO A 286 -12.10 7.04 4.01
CA PRO A 286 -11.29 7.80 3.06
C PRO A 286 -9.80 7.72 3.39
N VAL A 287 -8.97 7.84 2.36
CA VAL A 287 -7.51 7.75 2.48
C VAL A 287 -6.87 9.06 2.07
N VAL A 288 -5.97 9.59 2.90
CA VAL A 288 -5.01 10.62 2.48
C VAL A 288 -3.64 9.97 2.39
N ALA A 289 -3.06 9.99 1.19
CA ALA A 289 -1.83 9.28 0.89
C ALA A 289 -0.84 10.13 0.09
N TYR A 290 0.43 9.77 0.15
CA TYR A 290 1.41 10.35 -0.76
C TYR A 290 1.17 9.90 -2.21
N ASN A 291 1.34 10.81 -3.16
CA ASN A 291 1.23 10.53 -4.58
C ASN A 291 2.48 9.78 -5.09
N VAL A 292 2.59 8.52 -4.72
CA VAL A 292 3.72 7.64 -5.07
C VAL A 292 3.22 6.38 -5.77
N ALA A 293 4.18 5.64 -6.36
CA ALA A 293 3.89 4.36 -7.02
C ALA A 293 3.15 3.40 -6.05
N GLY A 294 2.17 2.70 -6.57
CA GLY A 294 1.30 1.79 -5.84
C GLY A 294 0.13 2.49 -5.12
N LEU A 295 0.37 3.56 -4.36
CA LEU A 295 -0.72 4.31 -3.72
C LEU A 295 -1.62 5.01 -4.75
N ARG A 296 -1.04 5.56 -5.83
CA ARG A 296 -1.81 6.15 -6.95
C ARG A 296 -2.59 5.13 -7.77
N ASP A 297 -2.27 3.85 -7.64
CA ASP A 297 -3.03 2.78 -8.30
C ASP A 297 -4.25 2.39 -7.45
N ALA A 298 -4.12 2.39 -6.12
CA ALA A 298 -5.19 2.05 -5.19
C ALA A 298 -6.17 3.22 -4.98
N VAL A 299 -5.65 4.43 -4.79
CA VAL A 299 -6.43 5.64 -4.50
C VAL A 299 -6.63 6.47 -5.78
N VAL A 300 -7.88 6.81 -6.09
CA VAL A 300 -8.23 7.75 -7.15
C VAL A 300 -8.37 9.13 -6.53
N ASP A 301 -7.43 10.02 -6.89
CA ASP A 301 -7.33 11.36 -6.31
C ASP A 301 -8.61 12.17 -6.47
N GLY A 302 -9.05 12.79 -5.37
CA GLY A 302 -10.28 13.58 -5.30
C GLY A 302 -11.58 12.78 -5.40
N VAL A 303 -11.51 11.44 -5.62
CA VAL A 303 -12.67 10.55 -5.78
C VAL A 303 -12.78 9.55 -4.63
N THR A 304 -11.76 8.74 -4.40
CA THR A 304 -11.76 7.70 -3.34
C THR A 304 -10.84 8.04 -2.17
N GLY A 305 -10.18 9.17 -2.23
CA GLY A 305 -9.23 9.69 -1.26
C GLY A 305 -8.51 10.89 -1.85
N VAL A 306 -7.46 11.35 -1.17
CA VAL A 306 -6.67 12.50 -1.59
C VAL A 306 -5.20 12.09 -1.70
N LEU A 307 -4.58 12.38 -2.85
CA LEU A 307 -3.16 12.16 -3.08
C LEU A 307 -2.40 13.48 -2.96
N VAL A 308 -1.37 13.49 -2.10
CA VAL A 308 -0.61 14.71 -1.80
C VAL A 308 0.88 14.55 -2.08
N PRO A 309 1.62 15.65 -2.27
CA PRO A 309 3.09 15.63 -2.28
C PRO A 309 3.67 14.96 -1.02
N PRO A 310 4.84 14.28 -1.10
CA PRO A 310 5.39 13.47 -0.01
C PRO A 310 6.04 14.34 1.09
N ASN A 311 5.22 15.05 1.85
CA ASN A 311 5.60 15.81 3.04
C ASN A 311 4.43 15.84 4.06
N ALA A 312 4.77 15.96 5.34
CA ALA A 312 3.81 15.92 6.44
C ALA A 312 2.83 17.11 6.42
N GLN A 313 3.24 18.28 5.94
CA GLN A 313 2.40 19.48 5.85
C GLN A 313 1.25 19.27 4.86
N SER A 314 1.55 18.77 3.66
CA SER A 314 0.53 18.44 2.65
C SER A 314 -0.42 17.34 3.14
N LEU A 315 0.13 16.33 3.84
CA LEU A 315 -0.67 15.25 4.45
C LEU A 315 -1.64 15.80 5.48
N ALA A 316 -1.16 16.68 6.36
CA ALA A 316 -1.96 17.32 7.41
C ALA A 316 -3.04 18.25 6.84
N ALA A 317 -2.69 19.06 5.83
CA ALA A 317 -3.62 19.99 5.20
C ALA A 317 -4.80 19.24 4.56
N ALA A 318 -4.51 18.17 3.79
CA ALA A 318 -5.56 17.35 3.19
C ALA A 318 -6.38 16.59 4.25
N ALA A 319 -5.74 16.06 5.29
CA ALA A 319 -6.44 15.40 6.39
C ALA A 319 -7.41 16.36 7.08
N TYR A 320 -6.96 17.58 7.40
CA TYR A 320 -7.81 18.60 8.00
C TYR A 320 -8.99 18.97 7.08
N GLN A 321 -8.75 19.20 5.79
CA GLN A 321 -9.80 19.54 4.83
C GLN A 321 -10.88 18.45 4.76
N VAL A 322 -10.48 17.16 4.66
CA VAL A 322 -11.43 16.05 4.60
C VAL A 322 -12.21 15.92 5.90
N LEU A 323 -11.57 16.06 7.06
CA LEU A 323 -12.22 15.91 8.37
C LEU A 323 -13.12 17.09 8.72
N SER A 324 -12.88 18.29 8.17
CA SER A 324 -13.65 19.51 8.43
C SER A 324 -14.80 19.74 7.45
N ASP A 325 -14.93 18.90 6.44
CA ASP A 325 -15.98 18.99 5.40
C ASP A 325 -16.77 17.67 5.30
N PRO A 326 -17.84 17.49 6.10
CA PRO A 326 -18.65 16.28 6.09
C PRO A 326 -19.19 15.88 4.72
N PRO A 327 -19.66 16.77 3.84
CA PRO A 327 -20.06 16.43 2.48
C PRO A 327 -18.93 15.81 1.66
N THR A 328 -17.72 16.38 1.71
CA THR A 328 -16.56 15.82 1.03
C THR A 328 -16.14 14.48 1.63
N TRP A 329 -16.11 14.37 2.97
CA TRP A 329 -15.81 13.10 3.64
C TRP A 329 -16.79 12.00 3.20
N LEU A 330 -18.10 12.26 3.19
CA LEU A 330 -19.13 11.29 2.81
C LEU A 330 -18.96 10.85 1.33
N ARG A 331 -18.75 11.81 0.45
CA ARG A 331 -18.52 11.53 -0.99
C ARG A 331 -17.31 10.62 -1.20
N LEU A 332 -16.19 10.91 -0.55
CA LEU A 332 -14.99 10.08 -0.61
C LEU A 332 -15.21 8.69 0.01
N SER A 333 -15.92 8.63 1.14
CA SER A 333 -16.25 7.39 1.84
C SER A 333 -17.06 6.43 0.96
N VAL A 334 -18.15 6.92 0.36
CA VAL A 334 -19.01 6.13 -0.53
C VAL A 334 -18.24 5.64 -1.74
N ALA A 335 -17.55 6.54 -2.45
CA ALA A 335 -16.79 6.18 -3.65
C ALA A 335 -15.62 5.22 -3.35
N ALA A 336 -14.95 5.37 -2.18
CA ALA A 336 -13.91 4.45 -1.74
C ALA A 336 -14.47 3.04 -1.56
N ARG A 337 -15.61 2.90 -0.87
CA ARG A 337 -16.25 1.60 -0.66
C ARG A 337 -16.71 0.97 -1.98
N GLU A 338 -17.38 1.72 -2.84
CA GLU A 338 -17.79 1.25 -4.17
C GLU A 338 -16.60 0.71 -4.97
N ARG A 339 -15.47 1.44 -4.97
CA ARG A 339 -14.25 0.99 -5.61
C ARG A 339 -13.71 -0.28 -4.96
N ALA A 340 -13.65 -0.37 -3.64
CA ALA A 340 -13.12 -1.54 -2.94
C ALA A 340 -13.90 -2.81 -3.28
N LEU A 341 -15.22 -2.72 -3.39
CA LEU A 341 -16.10 -3.84 -3.76
C LEU A 341 -15.83 -4.38 -5.18
N THR A 342 -15.14 -3.63 -6.04
CA THR A 342 -14.76 -4.13 -7.37
C THR A 342 -13.53 -5.04 -7.34
N PHE A 343 -12.79 -5.11 -6.21
CA PHE A 343 -11.58 -5.90 -6.03
C PHE A 343 -11.85 -7.09 -5.11
N SER A 344 -12.13 -8.26 -5.65
CA SER A 344 -12.28 -9.49 -4.86
C SER A 344 -11.07 -10.39 -5.00
N TRP A 345 -10.76 -11.13 -3.93
CA TRP A 345 -9.72 -12.15 -3.96
C TRP A 345 -10.05 -13.29 -4.94
N ASP A 346 -11.34 -13.59 -5.16
CA ASP A 346 -11.77 -14.62 -6.11
C ASP A 346 -11.42 -14.22 -7.55
N ARG A 347 -11.71 -12.97 -7.92
CA ARG A 347 -11.30 -12.42 -9.21
C ARG A 347 -9.79 -12.37 -9.36
N CYS A 348 -9.08 -11.93 -8.32
CA CYS A 348 -7.62 -11.91 -8.29
C CYS A 348 -7.03 -13.30 -8.56
N ALA A 349 -7.53 -14.34 -7.85
CA ALA A 349 -7.06 -15.71 -8.02
C ALA A 349 -7.38 -16.26 -9.42
N GLN A 350 -8.55 -15.98 -9.97
CA GLN A 350 -8.93 -16.38 -11.32
C GLN A 350 -8.08 -15.70 -12.40
N ASP A 351 -7.86 -14.39 -12.29
CA ASP A 351 -7.07 -13.62 -13.26
C ASP A 351 -5.61 -14.06 -13.23
N LEU A 352 -5.04 -14.29 -12.03
CA LEU A 352 -3.68 -14.81 -11.92
C LEU A 352 -3.55 -16.25 -12.44
N LEU A 353 -4.58 -17.09 -12.24
CA LEU A 353 -4.60 -18.45 -12.79
C LEU A 353 -4.62 -18.43 -14.33
N ARG A 354 -5.38 -17.52 -14.94
CA ARG A 354 -5.36 -17.32 -16.39
C ARG A 354 -3.97 -16.95 -16.90
N CYS A 355 -3.28 -16.06 -16.18
CA CYS A 355 -1.91 -15.68 -16.51
C CYS A 355 -0.95 -16.88 -16.35
N LEU A 356 -1.14 -17.72 -15.31
CA LEU A 356 -0.36 -18.94 -15.14
C LEU A 356 -0.55 -19.92 -16.31
N MET A 357 -1.74 -19.98 -16.90
CA MET A 357 -2.02 -20.81 -18.06
C MET A 357 -1.60 -20.17 -19.39
N LEU A 358 -0.93 -19.00 -19.34
CA LEU A 358 -0.49 -18.21 -20.51
C LEU A 358 -1.65 -17.76 -21.40
N MET A 359 -2.86 -17.66 -20.85
CA MET A 359 -3.97 -17.02 -21.52
C MET A 359 -3.82 -15.50 -21.40
N PRO A 360 -4.13 -14.71 -22.46
CA PRO A 360 -4.06 -13.26 -22.39
C PRO A 360 -4.99 -12.76 -21.29
N CYS A 361 -4.43 -12.10 -20.28
CA CYS A 361 -5.22 -11.35 -19.33
C CYS A 361 -5.91 -10.20 -20.07
N LYS A 362 -7.19 -9.91 -19.77
CA LYS A 362 -7.89 -8.77 -20.36
C LYS A 362 -7.03 -7.50 -20.11
N PRO A 363 -6.76 -6.71 -21.16
CA PRO A 363 -5.95 -5.50 -20.98
C PRO A 363 -6.61 -4.56 -19.97
N THR A 364 -5.79 -3.93 -19.18
CA THR A 364 -6.11 -3.02 -18.05
C THR A 364 -6.85 -1.74 -18.47
N SER A 365 -7.27 -1.60 -19.73
CA SER A 365 -7.97 -0.43 -20.26
C SER A 365 -9.27 -0.06 -19.52
N GLN A 366 -9.78 -0.93 -18.66
CA GLN A 366 -10.92 -0.62 -17.80
C GLN A 366 -10.54 -0.09 -16.41
N LEU A 367 -9.25 -0.09 -16.04
CA LEU A 367 -8.81 0.39 -14.73
C LEU A 367 -8.43 1.88 -14.72
N THR A 368 -8.28 2.49 -15.88
CA THR A 368 -7.69 3.84 -15.98
C THR A 368 -8.67 4.98 -16.29
N THR A 369 -9.89 4.75 -16.74
CA THR A 369 -10.80 5.89 -17.06
C THR A 369 -12.27 5.50 -17.10
N SER A 370 -12.86 5.01 -16.04
CA SER A 370 -14.28 5.31 -15.83
C SER A 370 -14.36 6.57 -14.96
N ARG A 371 -14.22 7.74 -15.57
CA ARG A 371 -14.92 8.91 -15.00
C ARG A 371 -16.37 8.47 -14.88
N PRO A 372 -16.98 8.44 -13.70
CA PRO A 372 -18.41 8.23 -13.61
C PRO A 372 -19.06 9.32 -14.47
N ARG A 373 -19.80 8.94 -15.50
CA ARG A 373 -20.71 9.87 -16.16
C ARG A 373 -21.64 10.37 -15.07
N MET A 374 -21.46 11.62 -14.67
CA MET A 374 -22.44 12.33 -13.87
C MET A 374 -23.80 12.14 -14.55
N PRO A 375 -24.83 11.68 -13.85
CA PRO A 375 -26.19 11.77 -14.38
C PRO A 375 -26.43 13.27 -14.68
N ARG A 376 -26.79 13.60 -15.92
CA ARG A 376 -27.31 14.92 -16.26
C ARG A 376 -28.53 15.13 -15.36
N VAL A 377 -28.37 15.94 -14.33
CA VAL A 377 -29.51 16.50 -13.60
C VAL A 377 -30.19 17.43 -14.61
N THR A 378 -31.30 16.97 -15.17
CA THR A 378 -32.22 17.80 -15.93
C THR A 378 -32.77 18.84 -14.92
N MET A 379 -32.32 20.07 -15.05
CA MET A 379 -32.94 21.19 -14.33
C MET A 379 -34.40 21.27 -14.79
N ALA A 380 -35.31 20.80 -13.96
CA ALA A 380 -36.72 21.14 -14.06
C ALA A 380 -36.86 22.64 -13.74
N ALA A 381 -37.51 23.33 -14.63
CA ALA A 381 -37.74 24.78 -14.58
C ALA A 381 -38.30 25.21 -13.21
N LEU A 382 -37.60 26.15 -12.57
CA LEU A 382 -38.17 26.97 -11.49
C LEU A 382 -38.77 28.24 -12.17
N PRO A 383 -39.92 28.71 -11.69
CA PRO A 383 -40.62 29.84 -12.34
C PRO A 383 -39.88 31.17 -12.12
N GLU A 384 -39.84 31.96 -13.17
CA GLU A 384 -39.42 33.36 -13.17
C GLU A 384 -40.27 34.17 -12.20
N ARG A 385 -39.63 34.84 -11.23
CA ARG A 385 -39.96 36.20 -10.76
C ARG A 385 -38.98 36.61 -9.64
N MET A 386 -38.02 37.43 -9.95
CA MET A 386 -37.78 38.74 -9.33
C MET A 386 -36.55 39.38 -9.92
N VAL A 387 -36.79 40.37 -10.71
CA VAL A 387 -35.82 41.34 -11.24
C VAL A 387 -35.56 42.41 -10.19
N MET A 388 -34.36 43.03 -10.27
CA MET A 388 -33.77 44.17 -9.55
C MET A 388 -32.72 43.76 -8.51
N SER A 389 -31.47 44.20 -8.55
CA SER A 389 -30.87 45.43 -9.04
C SER A 389 -29.34 45.20 -9.21
N GLN A 390 -28.81 45.85 -10.24
CA GLN A 390 -27.38 45.96 -10.50
C GLN A 390 -26.73 46.93 -9.51
N HIS A 391 -25.57 46.51 -8.90
CA HIS A 391 -24.42 47.40 -8.67
C HIS A 391 -23.20 46.55 -8.35
N PRO A 392 -22.03 46.76 -8.96
CA PRO A 392 -20.82 46.04 -8.65
C PRO A 392 -20.07 46.70 -7.49
N PRO A 393 -19.52 45.97 -6.53
CA PRO A 393 -18.51 46.54 -5.65
C PRO A 393 -17.10 46.30 -6.20
N SER A 394 -16.36 47.36 -6.10
CA SER A 394 -14.97 47.63 -6.39
C SER A 394 -13.98 46.58 -5.89
N ARG A 395 -12.98 46.36 -6.69
CA ARG A 395 -11.74 45.65 -6.36
C ARG A 395 -11.01 46.33 -5.19
N SER A 396 -10.58 45.52 -4.23
CA SER A 396 -9.44 45.83 -3.37
C SER A 396 -8.55 44.58 -3.24
N PRO A 397 -7.23 44.74 -3.25
CA PRO A 397 -6.30 43.65 -3.46
C PRO A 397 -5.81 43.04 -2.17
N GLY A 398 -5.59 41.74 -2.25
CA GLY A 398 -4.54 40.99 -1.58
C GLY A 398 -4.49 40.95 -0.08
N LEU A 399 -4.35 39.75 0.38
CA LEU A 399 -3.29 39.39 1.34
C LEU A 399 -3.31 37.87 1.49
N SER A 400 -2.25 37.26 1.05
CA SER A 400 -1.94 35.85 1.29
C SER A 400 -1.60 35.66 2.78
N PRO A 401 -2.14 34.65 3.48
CA PRO A 401 -1.87 34.43 4.90
C PRO A 401 -0.53 33.75 5.22
N TRP A 402 0.39 33.64 4.28
CA TRP A 402 1.63 32.84 4.47
C TRP A 402 2.92 33.59 4.13
N ALA A 403 3.02 34.91 4.45
CA ALA A 403 4.29 35.62 4.41
C ALA A 403 4.96 35.55 5.80
N GLN A 404 6.15 34.99 5.86
CA GLN A 404 7.02 35.03 7.03
C GLN A 404 7.56 36.45 7.25
N PRO A 405 7.70 36.92 8.50
CA PRO A 405 8.44 38.15 8.79
C PRO A 405 9.95 37.86 8.80
N THR A 406 10.67 38.56 7.95
CA THR A 406 12.12 38.74 8.04
C THR A 406 12.40 39.83 9.07
N GLU A 407 13.08 39.49 10.15
CA GLU A 407 13.71 40.50 11.03
C GLU A 407 15.18 40.74 10.65
N PRO A 408 15.69 41.97 10.79
CA PRO A 408 17.02 42.32 10.33
C PRO A 408 18.08 42.05 11.39
N LEU A 409 19.26 41.67 10.92
CA LEU A 409 20.51 41.58 11.66
C LEU A 409 20.88 42.95 12.30
N GLY A 410 20.85 43.01 13.62
CA GLY A 410 21.49 44.03 14.41
C GLY A 410 22.84 43.56 14.93
N SER A 411 23.88 44.18 14.43
CA SER A 411 25.25 44.15 14.99
C SER A 411 25.26 44.53 16.46
N ILE A 412 26.17 43.97 17.26
CA ILE A 412 27.01 44.74 18.22
C ILE A 412 27.86 43.85 19.15
N HIS A 413 29.10 44.13 19.10
CA HIS A 413 30.14 44.29 20.13
C HIS A 413 30.70 43.10 20.92
N SER A 414 31.96 43.00 20.67
CA SER A 414 33.07 42.49 21.50
C SER A 414 33.01 42.86 22.98
N GLY A 415 33.28 41.93 23.87
CA GLY A 415 33.62 42.12 25.27
C GLY A 415 34.45 40.95 25.77
N ARG A 416 35.74 41.20 25.92
CA ARG A 416 36.77 40.34 26.53
C ARG A 416 36.62 40.32 28.06
N ILE A 417 37.38 39.31 28.65
CA ILE A 417 37.89 39.22 30.05
C ILE A 417 36.97 38.36 30.94
N GLY A 418 37.40 37.34 31.66
CA GLY A 418 38.71 36.88 32.12
C GLY A 418 38.48 35.83 33.22
N SER A 419 39.38 34.93 33.31
CA SER A 419 39.84 34.08 34.41
C SER A 419 38.99 33.92 35.68
N GLY A 420 38.81 32.65 36.06
CA GLY A 420 38.37 32.16 37.36
C GLY A 420 38.16 30.67 37.29
#